data_621ad9a215679173ca8fb1d5f7de9ee2
#
_entry.id   621ad9a215679173ca8fb1d5f7de9ee2
#
_cell.length_a   1.000
_cell.length_b   1.000
_cell.length_c   1.000
_cell.angle_alpha   90.00
_cell.angle_beta   90.00
_cell.angle_gamma   90.00
#
_symmetry.space_group_name_H-M   'P 1'
#
loop_
_entity.id
_entity.type
_entity.pdbx_description
1 polymer ?
#
loop_
_entity_poly.entity_id
_entity_poly.type
_entity_poly.pdbx_seq_one_letter_code
_entity_poly.pdbx_strand_id
1 'polypeptide(L)'
;MFSHVFIGVADFERALAFYTPLMAALGLEARFCDRARPWAGWQVPGQARPLFLIGAPYDGQPHAPGNGQMTALLAPGRAAVDAAYAVALAHGASDAGAPGLRPHYHADY
;
A
#
# COMPACT_ATOMS: atom_id res chain seq x y z
N MET A 1 10.23 15.29 6.12
CA MET A 1 10.18 13.85 6.01
C MET A 1 9.57 13.44 4.66
N PHE A 2 8.80 12.38 4.53
CA PHE A 2 8.28 11.97 3.22
C PHE A 2 7.14 12.86 2.75
N SER A 3 7.23 13.33 1.51
CA SER A 3 6.11 13.95 0.78
C SER A 3 5.15 12.86 0.29
N HIS A 4 5.71 11.82 -0.30
CA HIS A 4 4.97 10.66 -0.81
C HIS A 4 5.90 9.47 -1.00
N VAL A 5 5.30 8.30 -1.10
CA VAL A 5 5.92 7.06 -1.59
C VAL A 5 5.22 6.69 -2.89
N PHE A 6 5.97 6.36 -3.93
CA PHE A 6 5.44 5.94 -5.21
C PHE A 6 5.86 4.50 -5.52
N ILE A 7 4.88 3.66 -5.85
CA ILE A 7 5.07 2.27 -6.24
C ILE A 7 4.72 2.14 -7.72
N GLY A 8 5.70 1.80 -8.54
CA GLY A 8 5.48 1.44 -9.94
C GLY A 8 4.69 0.14 -10.03
N VAL A 9 3.73 0.06 -10.96
CA VAL A 9 2.93 -1.15 -11.18
C VAL A 9 2.87 -1.49 -12.65
N ALA A 10 2.82 -2.80 -12.95
CA ALA A 10 2.74 -3.28 -14.35
C ALA A 10 1.29 -3.24 -14.87
N ASP A 11 0.31 -3.55 -14.03
CA ASP A 11 -1.11 -3.57 -14.34
C ASP A 11 -1.85 -2.66 -13.34
N PHE A 12 -2.18 -1.46 -13.79
CA PHE A 12 -2.78 -0.44 -12.94
C PHE A 12 -4.15 -0.85 -12.41
N GLU A 13 -5.03 -1.41 -13.22
CA GLU A 13 -6.39 -1.80 -12.78
C GLU A 13 -6.32 -2.94 -11.76
N ARG A 14 -5.43 -3.90 -11.95
CA ARG A 14 -5.18 -4.96 -10.97
C ARG A 14 -4.64 -4.40 -9.66
N ALA A 15 -3.66 -3.50 -9.72
CA ALA A 15 -3.11 -2.85 -8.55
C ALA A 15 -4.16 -1.99 -7.83
N LEU A 16 -4.99 -1.25 -8.57
CA LEU A 16 -6.07 -0.46 -8.00
C LEU A 16 -7.09 -1.33 -7.26
N ALA A 17 -7.49 -2.47 -7.86
CA ALA A 17 -8.40 -3.44 -7.24
C ALA A 17 -7.83 -4.06 -5.97
N PHE A 18 -6.51 -4.20 -5.86
CA PHE A 18 -5.81 -4.67 -4.67
C PHE A 18 -5.70 -3.59 -3.60
N TYR A 19 -5.17 -2.42 -3.95
CA TYR A 19 -4.88 -1.37 -2.97
C TYR A 19 -6.13 -0.67 -2.43
N THR A 20 -7.19 -0.52 -3.22
CA THR A 20 -8.41 0.17 -2.77
C THR A 20 -9.02 -0.45 -1.50
N PRO A 21 -9.31 -1.75 -1.44
CA PRO A 21 -9.84 -2.36 -0.22
C PRO A 21 -8.79 -2.44 0.90
N LEU A 22 -7.51 -2.62 0.58
CA LEU A 22 -6.43 -2.65 1.57
C LEU A 22 -6.30 -1.30 2.29
N MET A 23 -6.26 -0.21 1.55
CA MET A 23 -6.14 1.14 2.12
C MET A 23 -7.36 1.51 2.96
N ALA A 24 -8.55 1.10 2.53
CA ALA A 24 -9.77 1.28 3.32
C ALA A 24 -9.71 0.51 4.65
N ALA A 25 -9.20 -0.72 4.65
CA ALA A 25 -9.00 -1.52 5.87
C ALA A 25 -8.00 -0.88 6.84
N LEU A 26 -7.04 -0.11 6.33
CA LEU A 26 -6.07 0.67 7.10
C LEU A 26 -6.58 2.06 7.50
N GLY A 27 -7.80 2.42 7.14
CA GLY A 27 -8.39 3.72 7.46
C GLY A 27 -7.87 4.87 6.60
N LEU A 28 -7.29 4.57 5.44
CA LEU A 28 -6.81 5.57 4.48
C LEU A 28 -7.90 5.89 3.47
N GLU A 29 -7.98 7.14 3.06
CA GLU A 29 -8.93 7.60 2.04
C GLU A 29 -8.26 7.81 0.68
N ALA A 30 -9.02 7.58 -0.39
CA ALA A 30 -8.56 7.89 -1.72
C ALA A 30 -8.42 9.40 -1.90
N ARG A 31 -7.26 9.84 -2.35
CA ARG A 31 -6.99 11.24 -2.67
C ARG A 31 -7.36 11.56 -4.11
N PHE A 32 -7.01 10.68 -5.03
CA PHE A 32 -7.32 10.78 -6.45
C PHE A 32 -7.17 9.44 -7.14
N CYS A 33 -7.81 9.31 -8.30
CA CYS A 33 -7.59 8.22 -9.24
C CYS A 33 -7.73 8.79 -10.66
N ASP A 34 -6.66 8.73 -11.44
CA ASP A 34 -6.63 9.16 -12.83
C ASP A 34 -6.19 7.99 -13.70
N ARG A 35 -7.14 7.41 -14.43
CA ARG A 35 -6.88 6.25 -15.30
C ARG A 35 -6.15 6.59 -16.59
N ALA A 36 -6.20 7.84 -17.00
CA ALA A 36 -5.56 8.28 -18.25
C ALA A 36 -4.04 8.33 -18.12
N ARG A 37 -3.51 8.66 -16.92
CA ARG A 37 -2.06 8.81 -16.70
C ARG A 37 -1.29 7.49 -16.69
N PRO A 38 -1.67 6.32 -16.10
CA PRO A 38 -2.56 6.03 -14.99
C PRO A 38 -1.85 6.15 -13.64
N TRP A 39 -2.53 6.66 -12.64
CA TRP A 39 -2.05 6.71 -11.26
C TRP A 39 -3.20 6.91 -10.26
N ALA A 40 -2.96 6.54 -9.02
CA ALA A 40 -3.89 6.75 -7.92
C ALA A 40 -3.12 7.00 -6.63
N GLY A 41 -3.78 7.63 -5.65
CA GLY A 41 -3.14 7.96 -4.39
C GLY A 41 -4.10 7.95 -3.22
N TRP A 42 -3.55 7.65 -2.05
CA TRP A 42 -4.25 7.61 -0.77
C TRP A 42 -3.53 8.46 0.27
N GLN A 43 -4.29 8.87 1.28
CA GLN A 43 -3.82 9.70 2.39
C GLN A 43 -4.49 9.31 3.69
N VAL A 44 -3.92 9.74 4.80
CA VAL A 44 -4.62 9.75 6.09
C VAL A 44 -5.70 10.84 6.03
N PRO A 45 -6.96 10.57 6.44
CA PRO A 45 -8.01 11.57 6.45
C PRO A 45 -7.59 12.86 7.16
N GLY A 46 -7.82 13.99 6.50
CA GLY A 46 -7.46 15.30 7.03
C GLY A 46 -5.99 15.69 6.96
N GLN A 47 -5.11 14.81 6.44
CA GLN A 47 -3.68 15.10 6.29
C GLN A 47 -3.29 15.19 4.81
N ALA A 48 -2.66 16.29 4.43
CA ALA A 48 -2.25 16.50 3.04
C ALA A 48 -1.04 15.63 2.63
N ARG A 49 -0.23 15.22 3.58
CA ARG A 49 1.01 14.43 3.40
C ARG A 49 1.26 13.50 4.59
N PRO A 50 2.00 12.40 4.40
CA PRO A 50 2.50 11.86 3.12
C PRO A 50 1.38 11.22 2.30
N LEU A 51 1.63 11.04 1.00
CA LEU A 51 0.76 10.25 0.12
C LEU A 51 1.37 8.88 -0.16
N PHE A 52 0.52 7.88 -0.30
CA PHE A 52 0.89 6.60 -0.91
C PHE A 52 0.34 6.56 -2.34
N LEU A 53 1.21 6.38 -3.32
CA LEU A 53 0.87 6.47 -4.75
C LEU A 53 1.20 5.17 -5.46
N ILE A 54 0.35 4.78 -6.40
CA ILE A 54 0.63 3.74 -7.39
C ILE A 54 0.47 4.30 -8.79
N GLY A 55 1.23 3.78 -9.75
CA GLY A 55 1.09 4.20 -11.14
C GLY A 55 2.07 3.53 -12.07
N ALA A 56 1.96 3.85 -13.35
CA ALA A 56 2.95 3.43 -14.34
C ALA A 56 4.31 4.09 -14.03
N PRO A 57 5.43 3.38 -14.27
CA PRO A 57 6.75 3.98 -14.14
C PRO A 57 6.88 5.28 -14.95
N TYR A 58 7.53 6.28 -14.36
CA TYR A 58 7.64 7.63 -14.97
C TYR A 58 8.32 7.64 -16.33
N ASP A 59 9.30 6.77 -16.52
CA ASP A 59 10.07 6.67 -17.76
C ASP A 59 9.36 5.89 -18.88
N GLY A 60 8.14 5.38 -18.63
CA GLY A 60 7.36 4.59 -19.58
C GLY A 60 7.90 3.19 -19.82
N GLN A 61 8.97 2.77 -19.14
CA GLN A 61 9.49 1.42 -19.24
C GLN A 61 8.64 0.42 -18.44
N PRO A 62 8.71 -0.88 -18.75
CA PRO A 62 8.05 -1.90 -17.93
C PRO A 62 8.48 -1.83 -16.48
N HIS A 63 7.54 -2.07 -15.55
CA HIS A 63 7.84 -2.12 -14.13
C HIS A 63 8.88 -3.20 -13.82
N ALA A 64 9.92 -2.83 -13.06
CA ALA A 64 10.95 -3.74 -12.56
C ALA A 64 11.01 -3.64 -11.03
N PRO A 65 10.58 -4.68 -10.27
CA PRO A 65 10.66 -4.69 -8.81
C PRO A 65 12.12 -4.60 -8.34
N GLY A 66 12.34 -3.77 -7.31
CA GLY A 66 13.67 -3.68 -6.67
C GLY A 66 13.82 -4.70 -5.55
N ASN A 67 14.97 -5.37 -5.49
CA ASN A 67 15.33 -6.22 -4.37
C ASN A 67 15.72 -5.37 -3.14
N GLY A 68 15.26 -5.78 -1.95
CA GLY A 68 15.57 -5.09 -0.69
C GLY A 68 14.70 -3.86 -0.40
N GLN A 69 13.69 -3.60 -1.22
CA GLN A 69 12.73 -2.52 -0.97
C GLN A 69 11.54 -3.04 -0.17
N MET A 70 11.12 -2.29 0.84
CA MET A 70 9.93 -2.58 1.63
C MET A 70 9.25 -1.27 2.02
N THR A 71 7.94 -1.19 1.83
CA THR A 71 7.12 -0.09 2.34
C THR A 71 6.24 -0.63 3.45
N ALA A 72 6.48 -0.16 4.67
CA ALA A 72 5.66 -0.50 5.82
C ALA A 72 4.55 0.53 6.01
N LEU A 73 3.32 0.06 6.13
CA LEU A 73 2.15 0.88 6.40
C LEU A 73 1.77 0.78 7.87
N LEU A 74 1.51 1.92 8.49
CA LEU A 74 1.08 1.97 9.87
C LEU A 74 -0.42 1.68 9.96
N ALA A 75 -0.80 0.78 10.84
CA ALA A 75 -2.20 0.49 11.17
C ALA A 75 -2.56 1.10 12.53
N PRO A 76 -3.83 1.53 12.74
CA PRO A 76 -4.24 2.16 14.00
C PRO A 76 -4.30 1.21 15.19
N GLY A 77 -4.22 -0.11 14.96
CA GLY A 77 -4.22 -1.11 16.02
C GLY A 77 -4.19 -2.53 15.47
N ARG A 78 -4.09 -3.51 16.35
CA ARG A 78 -3.97 -4.94 15.98
C ARG A 78 -5.16 -5.45 15.17
N ALA A 79 -6.38 -5.03 15.51
CA ALA A 79 -7.58 -5.41 14.74
C ALA A 79 -7.50 -4.92 13.28
N ALA A 80 -6.95 -3.74 13.03
CA ALA A 80 -6.73 -3.23 11.68
C ALA A 80 -5.63 -4.00 10.94
N VAL A 81 -4.59 -4.45 11.64
CA VAL A 81 -3.55 -5.33 11.06
C VAL A 81 -4.17 -6.65 10.60
N ASP A 82 -4.99 -7.29 11.44
CA ASP A 82 -5.66 -8.55 11.12
C ASP A 82 -6.61 -8.39 9.93
N ALA A 83 -7.41 -7.30 9.92
CA ALA A 83 -8.33 -6.99 8.83
C ALA A 83 -7.58 -6.71 7.51
N ALA A 84 -6.51 -5.93 7.56
CA ALA A 84 -5.68 -5.62 6.39
C ALA A 84 -5.03 -6.88 5.80
N TYR A 85 -4.51 -7.76 6.66
CA TYR A 85 -3.96 -9.05 6.25
C TYR A 85 -5.00 -9.91 5.52
N ALA A 86 -6.20 -10.07 6.10
CA ALA A 86 -7.26 -10.85 5.49
C ALA A 86 -7.72 -10.26 4.15
N VAL A 87 -7.87 -8.94 4.07
CA VAL A 87 -8.23 -8.23 2.83
C VAL A 87 -7.14 -8.40 1.77
N ALA A 88 -5.87 -8.27 2.13
CA ALA A 88 -4.77 -8.44 1.20
C ALA A 88 -4.75 -9.84 0.59
N LEU A 89 -4.89 -10.89 1.40
CA LEU A 89 -4.96 -12.27 0.92
C LEU A 89 -6.18 -12.50 0.02
N ALA A 90 -7.35 -11.97 0.38
CA ALA A 90 -8.57 -12.08 -0.42
C ALA A 90 -8.45 -11.40 -1.80
N HIS A 91 -7.54 -10.43 -1.94
CA HIS A 91 -7.33 -9.65 -3.18
C HIS A 91 -6.00 -9.98 -3.88
N GLY A 92 -5.40 -11.13 -3.59
CA GLY A 92 -4.31 -11.69 -4.38
C GLY A 92 -2.90 -11.49 -3.85
N ALA A 93 -2.74 -11.04 -2.61
CA ALA A 93 -1.42 -11.00 -1.97
C ALA A 93 -0.89 -12.41 -1.72
N SER A 94 0.43 -12.56 -1.79
CA SER A 94 1.12 -13.74 -1.31
C SER A 94 1.33 -13.67 0.20
N ASP A 95 1.09 -14.77 0.90
CA ASP A 95 1.28 -14.85 2.35
C ASP A 95 2.77 -14.95 2.69
N ALA A 96 3.28 -13.94 3.38
CA ALA A 96 4.66 -13.92 3.90
C ALA A 96 4.72 -14.15 5.43
N GLY A 97 3.59 -14.45 6.06
CA GLY A 97 3.46 -14.71 7.49
C GLY A 97 2.23 -14.04 8.10
N ALA A 98 1.55 -14.76 8.98
CA ALA A 98 0.38 -14.23 9.67
C ALA A 98 0.75 -13.06 10.60
N PRO A 99 -0.22 -12.17 10.90
CA PRO A 99 -0.03 -11.13 11.90
C PRO A 99 0.41 -11.71 13.25
N GLY A 100 1.28 -11.02 13.94
CA GLY A 100 1.78 -11.44 15.24
C GLY A 100 3.02 -10.64 15.62
N LEU A 101 3.41 -10.75 16.89
CA LEU A 101 4.60 -10.09 17.40
C LEU A 101 5.86 -10.59 16.71
N ARG A 102 6.80 -9.67 16.46
CA ARG A 102 8.12 -9.95 15.92
C ARG A 102 9.20 -9.46 16.91
N PRO A 103 9.37 -10.16 18.07
CA PRO A 103 10.22 -9.68 19.17
C PRO A 103 11.68 -9.41 18.76
N HIS A 104 12.14 -10.07 17.70
CA HIS A 104 13.49 -9.86 17.15
C HIS A 104 13.67 -8.50 16.46
N TYR A 105 12.58 -7.79 16.13
CA TYR A 105 12.64 -6.40 15.67
C TYR A 105 12.48 -5.43 16.83
N HIS A 106 11.40 -5.59 17.59
CA HIS A 106 11.06 -4.76 18.75
C HIS A 106 9.98 -5.48 19.57
N ALA A 107 9.92 -5.20 20.87
CA ALA A 107 8.94 -5.85 21.76
C ALA A 107 7.47 -5.65 21.33
N ASP A 108 7.18 -4.50 20.74
CA ASP A 108 5.82 -4.11 20.31
C ASP A 108 5.62 -4.17 18.78
N TYR A 109 6.54 -4.79 18.05
CA TYR A 109 6.46 -4.86 16.59
C TYR A 109 5.75 -6.12 16.13
#